data_c4e358d0494ded26f7381738959094b5
#
_entry.id   c4e358d0494ded26f7381738959094b5
#
_cell.length_a   1.000
_cell.length_b   1.000
_cell.length_c   1.000
_cell.angle_alpha   90.00
_cell.angle_beta   90.00
_cell.angle_gamma   90.00
#
_symmetry.space_group_name_H-M   'P 1'
#
loop_
_entity.id
_entity.type
_entity.pdbx_description
1 polymer ?
#
loop_
_entity_poly.entity_id
_entity_poly.type
_entity_poly.pdbx_seq_one_letter_code
_entity_poly.pdbx_strand_id
1 'polypeptide(L)'
;STVVKVSKAGIVTGLKTGSTTVTVTSDTDDSVYATVNLDVKSSYTASQLRYMSSIIYSEACGEPYAGKKAVGIVVANRMKSSLFPNTIKGVLYQRRQFTPARNGSLNRSLALYDSGRMDPDCIAAAKEALNGDKTVVYKNSTINMTKTLFFSRYIYRSKFRIAHHMFK
;
A
#
# COMPACT_ATOMS: atom_id res chain seq x y z
N SER A 1 -19.16 5.09 14.20
CA SER A 1 -18.73 3.91 13.43
C SER A 1 -17.24 4.01 13.14
N THR A 2 -16.54 2.91 13.21
CA THR A 2 -15.11 2.83 12.83
C THR A 2 -14.92 2.49 11.34
N VAL A 3 -16.00 2.29 10.58
CA VAL A 3 -15.97 1.93 9.15
C VAL A 3 -15.80 3.15 8.27
N VAL A 4 -16.46 4.26 8.61
CA VAL A 4 -16.39 5.52 7.87
C VAL A 4 -16.21 6.71 8.81
N LYS A 5 -15.65 7.80 8.27
CA LYS A 5 -15.64 9.15 8.87
C LYS A 5 -16.45 10.07 7.97
N VAL A 6 -17.30 10.89 8.60
CA VAL A 6 -18.04 11.96 7.92
C VAL A 6 -17.45 13.30 8.37
N SER A 7 -17.13 14.15 7.43
CA SER A 7 -16.65 15.52 7.71
C SER A 7 -17.84 16.47 7.98
N LYS A 8 -17.56 17.67 8.52
CA LYS A 8 -18.58 18.73 8.69
C LYS A 8 -19.21 19.19 7.36
N ALA A 9 -18.52 19.00 6.25
CA ALA A 9 -19.02 19.29 4.90
C ALA A 9 -19.80 18.12 4.27
N GLY A 10 -20.14 17.07 5.03
CA GLY A 10 -20.87 15.89 4.52
C GLY A 10 -20.03 14.91 3.69
N ILE A 11 -18.69 15.09 3.60
CA ILE A 11 -17.84 14.17 2.85
C ILE A 11 -17.62 12.90 3.66
N VAL A 12 -17.99 11.76 3.07
CA VAL A 12 -17.80 10.42 3.65
C VAL A 12 -16.48 9.84 3.17
N THR A 13 -15.66 9.37 4.11
CA THR A 13 -14.37 8.71 3.85
C THR A 13 -14.39 7.31 4.45
N GLY A 14 -14.13 6.27 3.64
CA GLY A 14 -13.95 4.91 4.13
C GLY A 14 -12.66 4.77 4.94
N LEU A 15 -12.74 4.23 6.15
CA LEU A 15 -11.60 4.00 7.05
C LEU A 15 -11.23 2.53 7.13
N LYS A 16 -12.23 1.65 7.08
CA LYS A 16 -12.06 0.19 7.24
C LYS A 16 -13.10 -0.50 6.36
N THR A 17 -12.77 -1.67 5.82
CA THR A 17 -13.74 -2.52 5.11
C THR A 17 -14.86 -2.94 6.04
N GLY A 18 -16.07 -2.95 5.54
CA GLY A 18 -17.28 -3.33 6.28
C GLY A 18 -18.47 -2.49 5.86
N SER A 19 -19.64 -2.86 6.35
CA SER A 19 -20.89 -2.15 6.10
C SER A 19 -21.25 -1.26 7.30
N THR A 20 -21.82 -0.10 7.03
CA THR A 20 -22.32 0.83 8.05
C THR A 20 -23.46 1.68 7.47
N THR A 21 -24.28 2.23 8.34
CA THR A 21 -25.32 3.19 7.99
C THR A 21 -24.89 4.61 8.42
N VAL A 22 -25.07 5.58 7.56
CA VAL A 22 -24.95 7.01 7.88
C VAL A 22 -26.36 7.59 7.89
N THR A 23 -26.70 8.28 8.98
CA THR A 23 -27.96 9.01 9.13
C THR A 23 -27.67 10.49 9.00
N VAL A 24 -28.46 11.19 8.19
CA VAL A 24 -28.49 12.64 8.08
C VAL A 24 -29.81 13.11 8.67
N THR A 25 -29.76 13.96 9.70
CA THR A 25 -30.93 14.47 10.41
C THR A 25 -31.03 15.98 10.16
N SER A 26 -32.23 16.51 10.09
CA SER A 26 -32.49 17.94 9.99
C SER A 26 -32.01 18.66 11.27
N ASP A 27 -31.43 19.86 11.11
CA ASP A 27 -30.98 20.65 12.24
C ASP A 27 -32.17 21.27 13.03
N THR A 28 -33.37 21.27 12.46
CA THR A 28 -34.56 21.91 13.06
C THR A 28 -35.64 20.93 13.50
N ASP A 29 -35.58 19.68 13.00
CA ASP A 29 -36.59 18.65 13.30
C ASP A 29 -35.98 17.27 13.24
N ASP A 30 -35.68 16.66 14.39
CA ASP A 30 -35.08 15.35 14.54
C ASP A 30 -35.91 14.19 13.95
N SER A 31 -37.23 14.43 13.70
CA SER A 31 -38.08 13.45 13.03
C SER A 31 -37.86 13.39 11.52
N VAL A 32 -37.23 14.42 10.95
CA VAL A 32 -36.85 14.47 9.53
C VAL A 32 -35.42 13.98 9.35
N TYR A 33 -35.28 12.74 8.89
CA TYR A 33 -33.99 12.13 8.65
C TYR A 33 -33.96 11.26 7.39
N ALA A 34 -32.79 11.01 6.88
CA ALA A 34 -32.51 10.04 5.83
C ALA A 34 -31.33 9.13 6.21
N THR A 35 -31.41 7.88 5.78
CA THR A 35 -30.33 6.89 6.03
C THR A 35 -29.74 6.40 4.73
N VAL A 36 -28.41 6.22 4.70
CA VAL A 36 -27.67 5.64 3.58
C VAL A 36 -26.84 4.47 4.09
N ASN A 37 -27.08 3.29 3.55
CA ASN A 37 -26.25 2.12 3.80
C ASN A 37 -25.00 2.18 2.92
N LEU A 38 -23.84 2.07 3.54
CA LEU A 38 -22.53 2.17 2.89
C LEU A 38 -21.78 0.85 3.06
N ASP A 39 -21.17 0.39 1.97
CA ASP A 39 -20.33 -0.80 1.94
C ASP A 39 -18.91 -0.41 1.50
N VAL A 40 -17.99 -0.37 2.46
CA VAL A 40 -16.58 -0.03 2.22
C VAL A 40 -15.81 -1.29 1.85
N LYS A 41 -15.39 -1.39 0.62
CA LYS A 41 -14.59 -2.51 0.08
C LYS A 41 -13.12 -2.14 0.02
N SER A 42 -12.22 -3.14 0.15
CA SER A 42 -10.81 -2.91 -0.10
C SER A 42 -10.56 -2.63 -1.59
N SER A 43 -9.62 -1.74 -1.88
CA SER A 43 -9.19 -1.41 -3.24
C SER A 43 -8.30 -2.50 -3.87
N TYR A 44 -7.99 -3.56 -3.12
CA TYR A 44 -7.10 -4.66 -3.52
C TYR A 44 -7.67 -6.03 -3.13
N THR A 45 -7.25 -7.06 -3.84
CA THR A 45 -7.60 -8.45 -3.54
C THR A 45 -6.68 -9.04 -2.47
N ALA A 46 -7.12 -10.13 -1.81
CA ALA A 46 -6.29 -10.90 -0.88
C ALA A 46 -4.97 -11.37 -1.55
N SER A 47 -5.03 -11.78 -2.82
CA SER A 47 -3.84 -12.17 -3.58
C SER A 47 -2.88 -11.00 -3.77
N GLN A 48 -3.36 -9.81 -4.07
CA GLN A 48 -2.51 -8.61 -4.18
C GLN A 48 -1.84 -8.28 -2.86
N LEU A 49 -2.57 -8.32 -1.74
CA LEU A 49 -1.99 -8.10 -0.41
C LEU A 49 -0.91 -9.13 -0.09
N ARG A 50 -1.17 -10.42 -0.34
CA ARG A 50 -0.23 -11.52 -0.13
C ARG A 50 1.09 -11.30 -0.88
N TYR A 51 1.03 -11.02 -2.19
CA TYR A 51 2.22 -10.79 -3.01
C TYR A 51 2.95 -9.48 -2.64
N MET A 52 2.22 -8.41 -2.35
CA MET A 52 2.81 -7.12 -1.97
C MET A 52 3.54 -7.23 -0.63
N SER A 53 2.93 -7.82 0.39
CA SER A 53 3.57 -8.04 1.70
C SER A 53 4.83 -8.89 1.56
N SER A 54 4.76 -9.96 0.74
CA SER A 54 5.87 -10.89 0.55
C SER A 54 7.06 -10.27 -0.18
N ILE A 55 6.83 -9.42 -1.18
CA ILE A 55 7.94 -8.74 -1.85
C ILE A 55 8.56 -7.65 -0.98
N ILE A 56 7.75 -6.89 -0.23
CA ILE A 56 8.25 -5.92 0.74
C ILE A 56 9.14 -6.61 1.77
N TYR A 57 8.71 -7.74 2.33
CA TYR A 57 9.52 -8.52 3.25
C TYR A 57 10.83 -8.98 2.62
N SER A 58 10.78 -9.54 1.41
CA SER A 58 11.97 -10.07 0.71
C SER A 58 13.01 -9.00 0.38
N GLU A 59 12.58 -7.76 0.12
CA GLU A 59 13.45 -6.66 -0.29
C GLU A 59 13.83 -5.75 0.88
N ALA A 60 13.00 -5.63 1.91
CA ALA A 60 13.08 -4.56 2.90
C ALA A 60 12.76 -5.00 4.35
N CYS A 61 12.85 -6.29 4.72
CA CYS A 61 12.52 -6.73 6.09
C CYS A 61 13.39 -6.05 7.16
N GLY A 62 14.66 -5.75 6.86
CA GLY A 62 15.59 -5.04 7.74
C GLY A 62 15.53 -3.51 7.65
N GLU A 63 14.67 -2.96 6.79
CA GLU A 63 14.52 -1.52 6.62
C GLU A 63 13.52 -0.94 7.64
N PRO A 64 13.64 0.35 8.00
CA PRO A 64 12.60 1.04 8.76
C PRO A 64 11.28 1.06 7.98
N TYR A 65 10.16 1.28 8.67
CA TYR A 65 8.82 1.28 8.05
C TYR A 65 8.74 2.13 6.77
N ALA A 66 9.35 3.30 6.76
CA ALA A 66 9.44 4.17 5.57
C ALA A 66 10.07 3.45 4.36
N GLY A 67 11.11 2.64 4.57
CA GLY A 67 11.76 1.84 3.53
C GLY A 67 10.87 0.72 3.02
N LYS A 68 10.19 -0.01 3.93
CA LYS A 68 9.21 -1.03 3.60
C LYS A 68 8.07 -0.45 2.75
N LYS A 69 7.49 0.67 3.18
CA LYS A 69 6.43 1.37 2.46
C LYS A 69 6.91 1.89 1.10
N ALA A 70 8.12 2.44 1.02
CA ALA A 70 8.70 2.94 -0.23
C ALA A 70 8.82 1.83 -1.29
N VAL A 71 9.26 0.63 -0.91
CA VAL A 71 9.30 -0.53 -1.82
C VAL A 71 7.89 -0.86 -2.32
N GLY A 72 6.89 -0.91 -1.45
CA GLY A 72 5.49 -1.14 -1.81
C GLY A 72 4.96 -0.10 -2.81
N ILE A 73 5.26 1.19 -2.58
CA ILE A 73 4.85 2.29 -3.48
C ILE A 73 5.49 2.12 -4.86
N VAL A 74 6.76 1.73 -4.96
CA VAL A 74 7.40 1.47 -6.27
C VAL A 74 6.69 0.35 -7.02
N VAL A 75 6.36 -0.77 -6.37
CA VAL A 75 5.60 -1.86 -7.00
C VAL A 75 4.23 -1.37 -7.46
N ALA A 76 3.49 -0.64 -6.62
CA ALA A 76 2.18 -0.08 -6.96
C ALA A 76 2.24 0.95 -8.10
N ASN A 77 3.31 1.76 -8.16
CA ASN A 77 3.55 2.68 -9.27
C ASN A 77 3.83 1.95 -10.58
N ARG A 78 4.64 0.89 -10.54
CA ARG A 78 4.91 0.06 -11.73
C ARG A 78 3.63 -0.54 -12.29
N MET A 79 2.74 -1.08 -11.45
CA MET A 79 1.45 -1.62 -11.90
C MET A 79 0.56 -0.60 -12.60
N LYS A 80 0.74 0.70 -12.34
CA LYS A 80 0.00 1.81 -12.96
C LYS A 80 0.73 2.46 -14.14
N SER A 81 1.98 2.10 -14.38
CA SER A 81 2.81 2.65 -15.45
C SER A 81 2.70 1.79 -16.71
N SER A 82 2.55 2.43 -17.87
CA SER A 82 2.57 1.74 -19.17
C SER A 82 3.90 1.06 -19.51
N LEU A 83 4.97 1.36 -18.76
CA LEU A 83 6.31 0.77 -18.94
C LEU A 83 6.44 -0.62 -18.30
N PHE A 84 5.46 -1.05 -17.51
CA PHE A 84 5.51 -2.29 -16.75
C PHE A 84 4.20 -3.09 -16.91
N PRO A 85 4.21 -4.39 -16.57
CA PRO A 85 2.97 -5.16 -16.50
C PRO A 85 1.97 -4.54 -15.50
N ASN A 86 0.68 -4.58 -15.82
CA ASN A 86 -0.39 -4.00 -15.00
C ASN A 86 -0.87 -4.90 -13.84
N THR A 87 -0.21 -6.02 -13.59
CA THR A 87 -0.52 -6.94 -12.49
C THR A 87 0.66 -7.08 -11.55
N ILE A 88 0.38 -7.32 -10.26
CA ILE A 88 1.45 -7.50 -9.26
C ILE A 88 2.38 -8.67 -9.63
N LYS A 89 1.82 -9.82 -10.01
CA LYS A 89 2.63 -10.96 -10.45
C LYS A 89 3.49 -10.60 -11.67
N GLY A 90 2.90 -9.94 -12.67
CA GLY A 90 3.63 -9.48 -13.85
C GLY A 90 4.82 -8.58 -13.50
N VAL A 91 4.62 -7.61 -12.60
CA VAL A 91 5.71 -6.73 -12.12
C VAL A 91 6.78 -7.52 -11.38
N LEU A 92 6.41 -8.42 -10.46
CA LEU A 92 7.38 -9.15 -9.62
C LEU A 92 8.20 -10.17 -10.41
N TYR A 93 7.59 -10.85 -11.38
CA TYR A 93 8.26 -11.86 -12.19
C TYR A 93 8.86 -11.31 -13.50
N GLN A 94 8.77 -10.00 -13.73
CA GLN A 94 9.42 -9.36 -14.88
C GLN A 94 10.93 -9.61 -14.84
N ARG A 95 11.49 -10.00 -15.98
CA ARG A 95 12.91 -10.35 -16.09
C ARG A 95 13.81 -9.24 -15.59
N ARG A 96 14.76 -9.55 -14.70
CA ARG A 96 15.79 -8.65 -14.13
C ARG A 96 15.26 -7.53 -13.22
N GLN A 97 14.00 -7.60 -12.75
CA GLN A 97 13.47 -6.55 -11.86
C GLN A 97 13.62 -6.91 -10.38
N PHE A 98 13.20 -8.09 -9.96
CA PHE A 98 13.25 -8.51 -8.56
C PHE A 98 14.05 -9.82 -8.40
N THR A 99 15.18 -9.73 -7.70
CA THR A 99 16.01 -10.91 -7.37
C THR A 99 15.24 -11.95 -6.56
N PRO A 100 14.44 -11.59 -5.54
CA PRO A 100 13.66 -12.54 -4.74
C PRO A 100 12.73 -13.44 -5.55
N ALA A 101 12.16 -12.97 -6.65
CA ALA A 101 11.31 -13.77 -7.52
C ALA A 101 12.09 -14.88 -8.27
N ARG A 102 13.43 -14.76 -8.37
CA ARG A 102 14.31 -15.68 -9.12
C ARG A 102 15.09 -16.64 -8.22
N ASN A 103 15.45 -16.21 -7.01
CA ASN A 103 16.29 -16.98 -6.09
C ASN A 103 15.49 -17.75 -5.02
N GLY A 104 14.16 -17.78 -5.13
CA GLY A 104 13.27 -18.47 -4.19
C GLY A 104 12.97 -17.71 -2.89
N SER A 105 13.55 -16.53 -2.67
CA SER A 105 13.25 -15.73 -1.45
C SER A 105 11.79 -15.31 -1.41
N LEU A 106 11.21 -14.94 -2.55
CA LEU A 106 9.79 -14.60 -2.63
C LEU A 106 8.89 -15.78 -2.21
N ASN A 107 9.22 -17.00 -2.62
CA ASN A 107 8.44 -18.19 -2.23
C ASN A 107 8.49 -18.43 -0.72
N ARG A 108 9.65 -18.23 -0.08
CA ARG A 108 9.76 -18.30 1.40
C ARG A 108 8.90 -17.22 2.08
N SER A 109 8.89 -15.99 1.56
CA SER A 109 8.07 -14.91 2.10
C SER A 109 6.57 -15.14 1.88
N LEU A 110 6.18 -15.74 0.77
CA LEU A 110 4.79 -16.17 0.54
C LEU A 110 4.36 -17.23 1.58
N ALA A 111 5.22 -18.20 1.89
CA ALA A 111 4.95 -19.19 2.93
C ALA A 111 4.86 -18.57 4.34
N LEU A 112 5.67 -17.54 4.64
CA LEU A 112 5.55 -16.78 5.89
C LEU A 112 4.20 -16.07 5.98
N TYR A 113 3.73 -15.46 4.88
CA TYR A 113 2.42 -14.83 4.83
C TYR A 113 1.30 -15.86 5.06
N ASP A 114 1.34 -16.98 4.35
CA ASP A 114 0.33 -18.04 4.42
C ASP A 114 0.23 -18.69 5.81
N SER A 115 1.35 -18.75 6.54
CA SER A 115 1.41 -19.27 7.91
C SER A 115 1.05 -18.23 8.99
N GLY A 116 0.66 -17.00 8.61
CA GLY A 116 0.33 -15.93 9.56
C GLY A 116 1.54 -15.32 10.29
N ARG A 117 2.77 -15.63 9.89
CA ARG A 117 4.02 -15.17 10.54
C ARG A 117 4.70 -14.01 9.81
N MET A 118 4.01 -13.39 8.84
CA MET A 118 4.52 -12.21 8.15
C MET A 118 4.67 -11.03 9.11
N ASP A 119 5.78 -10.30 8.96
CA ASP A 119 6.01 -9.04 9.69
C ASP A 119 4.81 -8.08 9.52
N PRO A 120 4.16 -7.65 10.63
CA PRO A 120 3.01 -6.75 10.59
C PRO A 120 3.28 -5.44 9.85
N ASP A 121 4.49 -4.89 9.95
CA ASP A 121 4.88 -3.68 9.23
C ASP A 121 4.87 -3.88 7.72
N CYS A 122 5.28 -5.07 7.23
CA CYS A 122 5.22 -5.39 5.81
C CYS A 122 3.78 -5.49 5.30
N ILE A 123 2.86 -6.01 6.13
CA ILE A 123 1.43 -6.07 5.80
C ILE A 123 0.82 -4.66 5.81
N ALA A 124 1.14 -3.83 6.80
CA ALA A 124 0.66 -2.45 6.91
C ALA A 124 1.14 -1.61 5.71
N ALA A 125 2.44 -1.66 5.41
CA ALA A 125 3.04 -0.97 4.27
C ALA A 125 2.42 -1.41 2.92
N ALA A 126 2.14 -2.71 2.77
CA ALA A 126 1.47 -3.27 1.60
C ALA A 126 0.05 -2.71 1.43
N LYS A 127 -0.73 -2.64 2.52
CA LYS A 127 -2.09 -2.07 2.51
C LYS A 127 -2.07 -0.60 2.10
N GLU A 128 -1.19 0.22 2.67
CA GLU A 128 -1.07 1.64 2.34
C GLU A 128 -0.71 1.85 0.87
N ALA A 129 0.30 1.13 0.37
CA ALA A 129 0.72 1.22 -1.03
C ALA A 129 -0.39 0.78 -2.01
N LEU A 130 -1.12 -0.30 -1.70
CA LEU A 130 -2.22 -0.80 -2.52
C LEU A 130 -3.44 0.13 -2.49
N ASN A 131 -3.69 0.80 -1.36
CA ASN A 131 -4.72 1.84 -1.24
C ASN A 131 -4.36 3.15 -1.98
N GLY A 132 -3.16 3.22 -2.55
CA GLY A 132 -2.75 4.33 -3.41
C GLY A 132 -1.98 5.42 -2.70
N ASP A 133 -1.53 5.21 -1.46
CA ASP A 133 -0.65 6.16 -0.80
C ASP A 133 0.67 6.30 -1.58
N LYS A 134 1.13 7.55 -1.72
CA LYS A 134 2.31 7.94 -2.51
C LYS A 134 3.35 8.67 -1.69
N THR A 135 3.19 8.70 -0.38
CA THR A 135 4.07 9.45 0.51
C THR A 135 4.71 8.54 1.55
N VAL A 136 5.93 8.86 1.94
CA VAL A 136 6.60 8.28 3.10
C VAL A 136 7.15 9.40 3.99
N VAL A 137 7.10 9.19 5.30
CA VAL A 137 7.75 10.08 6.27
C VAL A 137 9.05 9.44 6.70
N TYR A 138 10.16 10.12 6.50
CA TYR A 138 11.49 9.65 6.90
C TYR A 138 12.35 10.81 7.40
N LYS A 139 12.94 10.69 8.60
CA LYS A 139 13.76 11.75 9.24
C LYS A 139 13.08 13.12 9.22
N ASN A 140 11.83 13.17 9.70
CA ASN A 140 10.98 14.37 9.79
C ASN A 140 10.66 15.04 8.43
N SER A 141 10.90 14.35 7.32
CA SER A 141 10.57 14.84 5.97
C SER A 141 9.52 13.97 5.32
N THR A 142 8.53 14.59 4.69
CA THR A 142 7.55 13.89 3.85
C THR A 142 8.07 13.82 2.41
N ILE A 143 8.25 12.61 1.91
CA ILE A 143 8.78 12.34 0.57
C ILE A 143 7.63 11.90 -0.33
N ASN A 144 7.39 12.63 -1.41
CA ASN A 144 6.41 12.25 -2.45
C ASN A 144 7.06 11.30 -3.45
N MET A 145 6.46 10.13 -3.62
CA MET A 145 6.95 9.04 -4.47
C MET A 145 6.09 8.78 -5.71
N THR A 146 5.18 9.68 -6.08
CA THR A 146 4.18 9.47 -7.15
C THR A 146 4.78 8.97 -8.47
N LYS A 147 5.98 9.42 -8.84
CA LYS A 147 6.67 9.05 -10.09
C LYS A 147 7.90 8.16 -9.85
N THR A 148 8.03 7.54 -8.68
CA THR A 148 9.19 6.70 -8.34
C THR A 148 8.96 5.28 -8.83
N LEU A 149 9.81 4.81 -9.72
CA LEU A 149 9.68 3.52 -10.40
C LEU A 149 10.85 2.56 -10.12
N PHE A 150 11.95 3.05 -9.54
CA PHE A 150 13.15 2.27 -9.32
C PHE A 150 13.68 2.45 -7.90
N PHE A 151 14.21 1.36 -7.34
CA PHE A 151 15.01 1.38 -6.13
C PHE A 151 16.15 0.37 -6.23
N SER A 152 17.27 0.65 -5.54
CA SER A 152 18.42 -0.24 -5.40
C SER A 152 19.32 0.27 -4.29
N ARG A 153 20.31 -0.53 -3.86
CA ARG A 153 21.36 -0.05 -2.97
C ARG A 153 22.22 1.06 -3.59
N TYR A 154 22.32 1.08 -4.92
CA TYR A 154 23.00 2.13 -5.67
C TYR A 154 22.22 2.48 -6.93
N ILE A 155 21.89 3.76 -7.12
CA ILE A 155 21.29 4.33 -8.33
C ILE A 155 22.01 5.64 -8.66
N TYR A 156 22.61 5.70 -9.84
CA TYR A 156 23.16 6.95 -10.37
C TYR A 156 22.07 8.00 -10.55
N ARG A 157 22.32 9.22 -10.03
CA ARG A 157 21.32 10.33 -10.00
C ARG A 157 20.00 9.92 -9.35
N SER A 158 20.07 9.23 -8.20
CA SER A 158 18.89 8.99 -7.37
C SER A 158 18.26 10.30 -6.92
N LYS A 159 16.93 10.31 -6.77
CA LYS A 159 16.21 11.50 -6.26
C LYS A 159 16.31 11.63 -4.75
N PHE A 160 16.29 10.52 -4.04
CA PHE A 160 16.40 10.47 -2.58
C PHE A 160 16.85 9.09 -2.12
N ARG A 161 17.21 9.01 -0.83
CA ARG A 161 17.61 7.79 -0.13
C ARG A 161 16.78 7.58 1.13
N ILE A 162 16.30 6.36 1.36
CA ILE A 162 15.69 5.92 2.61
C ILE A 162 16.51 4.72 3.09
N ALA A 163 17.18 4.89 4.26
CA ALA A 163 18.09 3.90 4.84
C ALA A 163 19.08 3.33 3.80
N HIS A 164 18.99 2.04 3.44
CA HIS A 164 19.93 1.41 2.51
C HIS A 164 19.51 1.50 1.03
N HIS A 165 18.28 1.97 0.73
CA HIS A 165 17.79 2.07 -0.64
C HIS A 165 17.81 3.49 -1.20
N MET A 166 18.26 3.61 -2.44
CA MET A 166 18.16 4.80 -3.28
C MET A 166 16.97 4.66 -4.24
N PHE A 167 16.28 5.75 -4.52
CA PHE A 167 15.05 5.78 -5.30
C PHE A 167 15.11 6.76 -6.47
N LYS A 168 14.47 6.38 -7.61
CA LYS A 168 14.40 7.19 -8.83
C LYS A 168 13.06 7.04 -9.54
#